data_e7858af8ca916fcba56cc60d46d86a2a
#
_entry.id   e7858af8ca916fcba56cc60d46d86a2a
#
_cell.length_a   1.000
_cell.length_b   1.000
_cell.length_c   1.000
_cell.angle_alpha   90.00
_cell.angle_beta   90.00
_cell.angle_gamma   90.00
#
_symmetry.space_group_name_H-M   'P 1'
#
loop_
_entity.id
_entity.type
_entity.pdbx_description
1 polymer ?
#
loop_
_entity_poly.entity_id
_entity_poly.type
_entity_poly.pdbx_seq_one_letter_code
_entity_poly.pdbx_strand_id
1 'polypeptide(L)'
;MSKHMQITVTVKPYYQKEFEQAFPKLARHLSYLDAPLVKSNPSLYELVTRLDMLLYAFDGTKVREVLLPHREKLLSLHKSIEECIGSWNLTQADRLLYDIEDIFDEIEDELN
;
A
#
# COMPACT_ATOMS: atom_id res chain seq x y z
N MET A 1 -27.51 15.44 -0.88
CA MET A 1 -27.25 13.99 -0.78
C MET A 1 -28.55 13.21 -0.90
N SER A 2 -28.50 12.10 -1.62
CA SER A 2 -29.67 11.22 -1.75
C SER A 2 -29.98 10.54 -0.40
N LYS A 3 -31.27 10.24 -0.17
CA LYS A 3 -31.71 9.52 1.03
C LYS A 3 -31.32 8.06 1.02
N HIS A 4 -31.30 7.44 -0.15
CA HIS A 4 -31.17 5.98 -0.29
C HIS A 4 -29.99 5.56 -1.16
N MET A 5 -29.17 6.49 -1.61
CA MET A 5 -28.01 6.25 -2.46
C MET A 5 -26.81 7.00 -1.94
N GLN A 6 -25.65 6.36 -1.99
CA GLN A 6 -24.40 6.91 -1.50
C GLN A 6 -23.31 6.72 -2.56
N ILE A 7 -22.51 7.78 -2.77
CA ILE A 7 -21.34 7.69 -3.62
C ILE A 7 -20.13 7.43 -2.73
N THR A 8 -19.38 6.39 -3.05
CA THR A 8 -18.15 6.07 -2.34
C THR A 8 -16.98 6.06 -3.30
N VAL A 9 -15.79 6.41 -2.77
CA VAL A 9 -14.54 6.35 -3.52
C VAL A 9 -13.64 5.32 -2.85
N THR A 10 -13.13 4.38 -3.64
CA THR A 10 -12.21 3.37 -3.14
C THR A 10 -10.96 3.34 -4.00
N VAL A 11 -9.81 3.03 -3.38
CA VAL A 11 -8.56 2.81 -4.09
C VAL A 11 -8.47 1.34 -4.44
N LYS A 12 -8.30 1.05 -5.74
CA LYS A 12 -8.20 -0.32 -6.25
C LYS A 12 -6.83 -0.56 -6.87
N PRO A 13 -6.34 -1.81 -6.86
CA PRO A 13 -5.09 -2.11 -7.53
C PRO A 13 -5.22 -1.94 -9.04
N TYR A 14 -4.14 -1.43 -9.66
CA TYR A 14 -4.05 -1.31 -11.11
C TYR A 14 -2.66 -1.75 -11.53
N TYR A 15 -2.45 -3.06 -11.58
CA TYR A 15 -1.22 -3.66 -12.09
C TYR A 15 -1.48 -4.18 -13.49
N GLN A 16 -0.49 -4.04 -14.38
CA GLN A 16 -0.62 -4.57 -15.75
C GLN A 16 -0.85 -6.07 -15.74
N LYS A 17 -0.27 -6.77 -14.78
CA LYS A 17 -0.48 -8.21 -14.60
C LYS A 17 -0.97 -8.47 -13.18
N GLU A 18 -0.02 -8.62 -12.24
CA GLU A 18 -0.35 -8.91 -10.84
C GLU A 18 0.67 -8.24 -9.94
N PHE A 19 0.33 -8.13 -8.66
CA PHE A 19 1.24 -7.60 -7.63
C PHE A 19 2.57 -8.35 -7.63
N GLU A 20 2.55 -9.67 -7.75
CA GLU A 20 3.75 -10.50 -7.75
C GLU A 20 4.72 -10.15 -8.86
N GLN A 21 4.22 -9.70 -9.99
CA GLN A 21 5.05 -9.31 -11.13
C GLN A 21 5.52 -7.88 -11.03
N ALA A 22 4.72 -7.00 -10.43
CA ALA A 22 5.11 -5.61 -10.23
C ALA A 22 6.17 -5.46 -9.14
N PHE A 23 6.06 -6.25 -8.06
CA PHE A 23 6.95 -6.19 -6.90
C PHE A 23 7.39 -7.61 -6.50
N PRO A 24 8.22 -8.28 -7.34
CA PRO A 24 8.53 -9.68 -7.12
C PRO A 24 9.29 -9.98 -5.83
N LYS A 25 10.20 -9.09 -5.44
CA LYS A 25 10.98 -9.31 -4.20
C LYS A 25 10.10 -9.10 -2.96
N LEU A 26 9.31 -8.03 -2.95
CA LEU A 26 8.38 -7.77 -1.85
C LEU A 26 7.36 -8.90 -1.73
N ALA A 27 6.78 -9.33 -2.86
CA ALA A 27 5.82 -10.44 -2.88
C ALA A 27 6.44 -11.72 -2.33
N ARG A 28 7.68 -12.03 -2.72
CA ARG A 28 8.37 -13.23 -2.23
C ARG A 28 8.54 -13.19 -0.71
N HIS A 29 8.97 -12.06 -0.16
CA HIS A 29 9.15 -11.91 1.28
C HIS A 29 7.82 -11.99 2.03
N LEU A 30 6.77 -11.33 1.53
CA LEU A 30 5.47 -11.36 2.17
C LEU A 30 4.84 -12.75 2.14
N SER A 31 5.09 -13.52 1.09
CA SER A 31 4.53 -14.86 0.93
C SER A 31 5.01 -15.84 2.02
N TYR A 32 6.12 -15.56 2.68
CA TYR A 32 6.61 -16.42 3.74
C TYR A 32 5.62 -16.58 4.89
N LEU A 33 4.94 -15.51 5.25
CA LEU A 33 4.00 -15.54 6.37
C LEU A 33 2.55 -15.30 5.95
N ASP A 34 2.33 -14.71 4.78
CA ASP A 34 0.99 -14.35 4.34
C ASP A 34 0.83 -14.51 2.84
N ALA A 35 0.97 -15.74 2.37
CA ALA A 35 0.77 -16.05 0.95
C ALA A 35 -0.62 -15.65 0.44
N PRO A 36 -1.73 -15.83 1.21
CA PRO A 36 -3.05 -15.36 0.75
C PRO A 36 -3.12 -13.87 0.48
N LEU A 37 -2.42 -13.04 1.26
CA LEU A 37 -2.38 -11.59 1.02
C LEU A 37 -1.80 -11.30 -0.36
N VAL A 38 -0.66 -11.91 -0.69
CA VAL A 38 0.00 -11.72 -1.98
C VAL A 38 -0.90 -12.16 -3.12
N LYS A 39 -1.56 -13.30 -2.98
CA LYS A 39 -2.43 -13.85 -4.01
C LYS A 39 -3.72 -13.06 -4.19
N SER A 40 -4.13 -12.28 -3.19
CA SER A 40 -5.30 -11.42 -3.28
C SER A 40 -5.08 -10.21 -4.18
N ASN A 41 -3.85 -10.01 -4.67
CA ASN A 41 -3.48 -8.88 -5.52
C ASN A 41 -3.78 -7.54 -4.86
N PRO A 42 -3.19 -7.27 -3.68
CA PRO A 42 -3.51 -6.07 -2.90
C PRO A 42 -3.02 -4.81 -3.58
N SER A 43 -3.73 -3.69 -3.40
CA SER A 43 -3.20 -2.39 -3.79
C SER A 43 -2.10 -1.97 -2.81
N LEU A 44 -1.21 -1.08 -3.25
CA LEU A 44 -0.20 -0.52 -2.35
C LEU A 44 -0.86 0.25 -1.20
N TYR A 45 -1.97 0.91 -1.48
CA TYR A 45 -2.77 1.61 -0.47
C TYR A 45 -3.26 0.64 0.62
N GLU A 46 -3.76 -0.54 0.22
CA GLU A 46 -4.18 -1.57 1.17
C GLU A 46 -3.01 -2.06 2.01
N LEU A 47 -1.83 -2.23 1.41
CA LEU A 47 -0.64 -2.64 2.16
C LEU A 47 -0.28 -1.60 3.22
N VAL A 48 -0.42 -0.32 2.93
CA VAL A 48 -0.18 0.75 3.91
C VAL A 48 -1.22 0.68 5.04
N THR A 49 -2.48 0.38 4.71
CA THR A 49 -3.53 0.19 5.73
C THR A 49 -3.16 -0.91 6.72
N ARG A 50 -2.48 -1.96 6.24
CA ARG A 50 -2.06 -3.11 7.05
C ARG A 50 -0.62 -3.00 7.57
N LEU A 51 0.03 -1.86 7.39
CA LEU A 51 1.48 -1.73 7.60
C LEU A 51 1.91 -2.10 9.01
N ASP A 52 1.24 -1.60 10.03
CA ASP A 52 1.61 -1.89 11.42
C ASP A 52 1.48 -3.38 11.74
N MET A 53 0.44 -4.03 11.21
CA MET A 53 0.25 -5.46 11.37
C MET A 53 1.36 -6.25 10.66
N LEU A 54 1.74 -5.81 9.46
CA LEU A 54 2.84 -6.43 8.71
C LEU A 54 4.17 -6.26 9.44
N LEU A 55 4.44 -5.07 9.97
CA LEU A 55 5.67 -4.82 10.72
C LEU A 55 5.76 -5.71 11.96
N TYR A 56 4.64 -5.91 12.63
CA TYR A 56 4.59 -6.82 13.78
C TYR A 56 4.80 -8.28 13.37
N ALA A 57 4.10 -8.73 12.33
CA ALA A 57 4.16 -10.12 11.88
C ALA A 57 5.55 -10.51 11.34
N PHE A 58 6.25 -9.55 10.73
CA PHE A 58 7.57 -9.78 10.12
C PHE A 58 8.72 -9.34 11.01
N ASP A 59 8.50 -9.29 12.34
CA ASP A 59 9.55 -8.94 13.29
C ASP A 59 10.79 -9.83 13.10
N GLY A 60 11.97 -9.20 13.11
CA GLY A 60 13.24 -9.91 12.92
C GLY A 60 13.57 -10.27 11.48
N THR A 61 12.78 -9.81 10.50
CA THR A 61 13.02 -10.14 9.10
C THR A 61 13.61 -8.97 8.32
N LYS A 62 14.17 -9.26 7.15
CA LYS A 62 14.69 -8.25 6.22
C LYS A 62 13.60 -7.30 5.75
N VAL A 63 12.40 -7.81 5.46
CA VAL A 63 11.31 -6.98 4.98
C VAL A 63 10.92 -5.93 6.02
N ARG A 64 10.92 -6.29 7.30
CA ARG A 64 10.65 -5.31 8.36
C ARG A 64 11.74 -4.23 8.41
N GLU A 65 13.00 -4.64 8.29
CA GLU A 65 14.12 -3.68 8.28
C GLU A 65 14.01 -2.65 7.16
N VAL A 66 13.53 -3.09 6.00
CA VAL A 66 13.37 -2.22 4.83
C VAL A 66 12.11 -1.34 4.97
N LEU A 67 11.01 -1.90 5.46
CA LEU A 67 9.73 -1.16 5.59
C LEU A 67 9.74 -0.14 6.71
N LEU A 68 10.36 -0.46 7.84
CA LEU A 68 10.27 0.37 9.05
C LEU A 68 10.69 1.83 8.84
N PRO A 69 11.80 2.13 8.12
CA PRO A 69 12.19 3.53 7.89
C PRO A 69 11.16 4.34 7.11
N HIS A 70 10.30 3.68 6.33
CA HIS A 70 9.28 4.34 5.51
C HIS A 70 7.91 4.46 6.21
N ARG A 71 7.77 3.90 7.40
CA ARG A 71 6.49 3.80 8.09
C ARG A 71 5.81 5.16 8.29
N GLU A 72 6.52 6.13 8.86
CA GLU A 72 5.92 7.43 9.15
C GLU A 72 5.47 8.14 7.88
N LYS A 73 6.30 8.09 6.84
CA LYS A 73 5.96 8.73 5.56
C LYS A 73 4.75 8.06 4.91
N LEU A 74 4.72 6.73 4.90
CA LEU A 74 3.60 5.98 4.31
C LEU A 74 2.30 6.25 5.07
N LEU A 75 2.32 6.25 6.39
CA LEU A 75 1.13 6.53 7.19
C LEU A 75 0.66 7.97 7.02
N SER A 76 1.58 8.92 6.90
CA SER A 76 1.25 10.31 6.64
C SER A 76 0.58 10.48 5.27
N LEU A 77 1.12 9.82 4.24
CA LEU A 77 0.53 9.84 2.90
C LEU A 77 -0.87 9.21 2.91
N HIS A 78 -1.04 8.10 3.60
CA HIS A 78 -2.34 7.44 3.73
C HIS A 78 -3.36 8.38 4.35
N LYS A 79 -3.00 9.06 5.45
CA LYS A 79 -3.89 9.99 6.11
C LYS A 79 -4.28 11.15 5.19
N SER A 80 -3.29 11.71 4.47
CA SER A 80 -3.55 12.80 3.55
C SER A 80 -4.46 12.39 2.40
N ILE A 81 -4.31 11.16 1.89
CA ILE A 81 -5.18 10.62 0.85
C ILE A 81 -6.61 10.49 1.37
N GLU A 82 -6.79 9.97 2.60
CA GLU A 82 -8.11 9.87 3.21
C GLU A 82 -8.79 11.24 3.35
N GLU A 83 -8.03 12.25 3.75
CA GLU A 83 -8.54 13.62 3.84
C GLU A 83 -8.93 14.17 2.48
N CYS A 84 -8.12 13.92 1.45
CA CYS A 84 -8.42 14.36 0.08
C CYS A 84 -9.68 13.68 -0.47
N ILE A 85 -9.84 12.39 -0.22
CA ILE A 85 -11.04 11.67 -0.63
C ILE A 85 -12.27 12.22 0.10
N GLY A 86 -12.15 12.47 1.40
CA GLY A 86 -13.24 13.03 2.20
C GLY A 86 -13.70 14.40 1.74
N SER A 87 -12.79 15.20 1.18
CA SER A 87 -13.10 16.53 0.63
C SER A 87 -13.30 16.52 -0.90
N TRP A 88 -13.34 15.36 -1.53
CA TRP A 88 -13.48 15.17 -2.97
C TRP A 88 -12.33 15.77 -3.79
N ASN A 89 -11.18 16.02 -3.18
CA ASN A 89 -10.00 16.48 -3.88
C ASN A 89 -9.25 15.28 -4.50
N LEU A 90 -9.84 14.69 -5.54
CA LEU A 90 -9.36 13.45 -6.12
C LEU A 90 -8.07 13.63 -6.92
N THR A 91 -7.85 14.82 -7.50
CA THR A 91 -6.59 15.12 -8.21
C THR A 91 -5.40 15.06 -7.25
N GLN A 92 -5.54 15.64 -6.07
CA GLN A 92 -4.47 15.61 -5.07
C GLN A 92 -4.31 14.21 -4.49
N ALA A 93 -5.42 13.50 -4.26
CA ALA A 93 -5.35 12.10 -3.81
C ALA A 93 -4.54 11.26 -4.79
N ASP A 94 -4.78 11.41 -6.09
CA ASP A 94 -4.05 10.67 -7.12
C ASP A 94 -2.55 10.97 -7.08
N ARG A 95 -2.17 12.23 -6.91
CA ARG A 95 -0.75 12.60 -6.77
C ARG A 95 -0.08 11.93 -5.59
N LEU A 96 -0.80 11.86 -4.46
CA LEU A 96 -0.27 11.22 -3.26
C LEU A 96 -0.12 9.70 -3.43
N LEU A 97 -0.99 9.09 -4.26
CA LEU A 97 -0.83 7.67 -4.61
C LEU A 97 0.47 7.43 -5.37
N TYR A 98 0.87 8.34 -6.26
CA TYR A 98 2.17 8.24 -6.93
C TYR A 98 3.33 8.31 -5.94
N ASP A 99 3.21 9.13 -4.90
CA ASP A 99 4.25 9.19 -3.85
C ASP A 99 4.37 7.86 -3.12
N ILE A 100 3.26 7.17 -2.88
CA ILE A 100 3.29 5.82 -2.30
C ILE A 100 3.98 4.85 -3.25
N GLU A 101 3.66 4.91 -4.55
CA GLU A 101 4.31 4.04 -5.55
C GLU A 101 5.82 4.24 -5.57
N ASP A 102 6.29 5.48 -5.51
CA ASP A 102 7.72 5.78 -5.49
C ASP A 102 8.41 5.16 -4.28
N ILE A 103 7.77 5.20 -3.11
CA ILE A 103 8.33 4.59 -1.91
C ILE A 103 8.38 3.07 -2.05
N PHE A 104 7.35 2.44 -2.59
CA PHE A 104 7.36 0.99 -2.80
C PHE A 104 8.39 0.57 -3.86
N ASP A 105 8.65 1.40 -4.86
CA ASP A 105 9.74 1.14 -5.80
C ASP A 105 11.09 1.14 -5.08
N GLU A 106 11.32 2.07 -4.16
CA GLU A 106 12.53 2.08 -3.33
C GLU A 106 12.62 0.83 -2.45
N ILE A 107 11.51 0.44 -1.83
CA ILE A 107 11.45 -0.76 -0.99
C ILE A 107 11.82 -1.98 -1.83
N GLU A 108 11.26 -2.12 -3.03
CA GLU A 108 11.56 -3.24 -3.91
C GLU A 108 13.06 -3.28 -4.25
N ASP A 109 13.66 -2.13 -4.52
CA ASP A 109 15.09 -2.04 -4.85
C ASP A 109 15.97 -2.39 -3.65
N GLU A 110 15.55 -2.10 -2.44
CA GLU A 110 16.31 -2.39 -1.22
C GLU A 110 16.23 -3.86 -0.79
N LEU A 111 15.23 -4.60 -1.26
CA LEU A 111 15.08 -6.02 -0.95
C LEU A 111 15.96 -6.90 -1.84
N ASN A 112 16.32 -8.05 -1.30
CA ASN A 112 17.12 -9.05 -2.02
C ASN A 112 16.28 -10.23 -2.47
#